data_31ea60056f62d4178ce351fd52aa0846
#
_entry.id   31ea60056f62d4178ce351fd52aa0846
#
_cell.length_a   1.000
_cell.length_b   1.000
_cell.length_c   1.000
_cell.angle_alpha   90.00
_cell.angle_beta   90.00
_cell.angle_gamma   90.00
#
_symmetry.space_group_name_H-M   'P 1'
#
loop_
_entity.id
_entity.type
_entity.pdbx_description
1 polymer ?
#
loop_
_entity_poly.entity_id
_entity_poly.type
_entity_poly.pdbx_seq_one_letter_code
_entity_poly.pdbx_strand_id
1 'polypeptide(L)'
;MYKITLIPGDGIGLEVTAAMKKVVEATGVAIEWEEVIAGEAVLEEYGSPLPDYVLDSIKKNKIAIKGPITTPVGKGFRSVNVALRKELKLFANVRPVKTFKGIKSRYEDIDLTIIRENTEDLYAGIEHQIGDYAGESIKLITRDASDRIVDFACKYLKDNGYKRLTGVHKANIMKISDGLFLRVFDEVSSRNGIERLEKGEAPDKVYADDVIVDAAAMNLVLNPEKFDVLVMPNLYGDILSDLCAGLVGGLGIIPSANIGEDYAVFEAVHGSAPQIAGQGI
;
A
#
# COMPACT_ATOMS: atom_id res chain seq x y z
N MET A 1 15.55 -14.40 18.48
CA MET A 1 15.00 -15.14 17.32
C MET A 1 13.59 -14.61 17.11
N TYR A 2 13.27 -14.15 15.90
CA TYR A 2 11.94 -13.66 15.54
C TYR A 2 11.13 -14.79 14.95
N LYS A 3 9.84 -14.89 15.29
CA LYS A 3 8.93 -15.82 14.62
C LYS A 3 8.05 -15.02 13.66
N ILE A 4 8.08 -15.39 12.38
CA ILE A 4 7.39 -14.66 11.30
C ILE A 4 6.49 -15.62 10.55
N THR A 5 5.23 -15.22 10.33
CA THR A 5 4.30 -15.97 9.50
C THR A 5 4.68 -15.80 8.03
N LEU A 6 4.81 -16.90 7.29
CA LEU A 6 5.06 -16.91 5.85
C LEU A 6 3.87 -17.49 5.12
N ILE A 7 3.33 -16.72 4.17
CA ILE A 7 2.27 -17.15 3.25
C ILE A 7 2.89 -17.17 1.85
N PRO A 8 3.25 -18.33 1.28
CA PRO A 8 3.91 -18.38 -0.04
C PRO A 8 3.05 -17.80 -1.17
N GLY A 9 1.72 -17.97 -1.10
CA GLY A 9 0.78 -17.51 -2.13
C GLY A 9 0.70 -18.43 -3.34
N ASP A 10 0.20 -17.89 -4.45
CA ASP A 10 -0.12 -18.62 -5.68
C ASP A 10 0.90 -18.32 -6.81
N GLY A 11 0.89 -19.14 -7.85
CA GLY A 11 1.69 -18.92 -9.06
C GLY A 11 3.19 -18.80 -8.77
N ILE A 12 3.81 -17.66 -9.12
CA ILE A 12 5.23 -17.41 -8.86
C ILE A 12 5.54 -17.21 -7.37
N GLY A 13 4.53 -17.19 -6.50
CA GLY A 13 4.68 -16.94 -5.07
C GLY A 13 5.67 -17.87 -4.38
N LEU A 14 5.65 -19.18 -4.71
CA LEU A 14 6.58 -20.16 -4.16
C LEU A 14 8.05 -19.83 -4.48
N GLU A 15 8.32 -19.42 -5.72
CA GLU A 15 9.69 -19.08 -6.18
C GLU A 15 10.17 -17.77 -5.55
N VAL A 16 9.31 -16.75 -5.56
CA VAL A 16 9.62 -15.42 -5.01
C VAL A 16 9.84 -15.49 -3.51
N THR A 17 8.99 -16.21 -2.77
CA THR A 17 9.15 -16.35 -1.32
C THR A 17 10.37 -17.20 -0.95
N ALA A 18 10.69 -18.23 -1.72
CA ALA A 18 11.93 -19.01 -1.53
C ALA A 18 13.19 -18.14 -1.76
N ALA A 19 13.19 -17.29 -2.78
CA ALA A 19 14.27 -16.33 -3.02
C ALA A 19 14.36 -15.29 -1.90
N MET A 20 13.23 -14.73 -1.46
CA MET A 20 13.15 -13.78 -0.35
C MET A 20 13.73 -14.40 0.94
N LYS A 21 13.36 -15.64 1.30
CA LYS A 21 13.92 -16.32 2.47
C LYS A 21 15.44 -16.37 2.44
N LYS A 22 16.04 -16.77 1.31
CA LYS A 22 17.50 -16.81 1.14
C LYS A 22 18.16 -15.46 1.36
N VAL A 23 17.55 -14.38 0.84
CA VAL A 23 18.08 -13.02 1.01
C VAL A 23 18.00 -12.58 2.47
N VAL A 24 16.86 -12.81 3.12
CA VAL A 24 16.66 -12.44 4.53
C VAL A 24 17.56 -13.25 5.45
N GLU A 25 17.71 -14.56 5.24
CA GLU A 25 18.61 -15.42 6.00
C GLU A 25 20.08 -15.01 5.86
N ALA A 26 20.48 -14.53 4.69
CA ALA A 26 21.84 -14.03 4.44
C ALA A 26 22.18 -12.76 5.23
N THR A 27 21.19 -12.04 5.77
CA THR A 27 21.43 -10.90 6.68
C THR A 27 21.91 -11.30 8.06
N GLY A 28 21.84 -12.58 8.42
CA GLY A 28 22.20 -13.09 9.73
C GLY A 28 21.14 -12.90 10.82
N VAL A 29 19.97 -12.33 10.48
CA VAL A 29 18.84 -12.21 11.41
C VAL A 29 18.24 -13.59 11.66
N ALA A 30 18.19 -14.03 12.93
CA ALA A 30 17.63 -15.33 13.29
C ALA A 30 16.10 -15.30 13.23
N ILE A 31 15.52 -15.94 12.20
CA ILE A 31 14.07 -16.04 11.96
C ILE A 31 13.64 -17.51 11.98
N GLU A 32 12.54 -17.76 12.69
CA GLU A 32 11.76 -18.99 12.60
C GLU A 32 10.54 -18.72 11.71
N TRP A 33 10.45 -19.39 10.57
CA TRP A 33 9.35 -19.26 9.64
C TRP A 33 8.20 -20.18 10.02
N GLU A 34 7.03 -19.61 10.34
CA GLU A 34 5.77 -20.35 10.48
C GLU A 34 5.01 -20.27 9.15
N GLU A 35 5.14 -21.31 8.32
CA GLU A 35 4.53 -21.34 7.01
C GLU A 35 3.05 -21.75 7.10
N VAL A 36 2.17 -20.96 6.49
CA VAL A 36 0.72 -21.18 6.43
C VAL A 36 0.24 -20.96 5.01
N ILE A 37 -0.83 -21.65 4.62
CA ILE A 37 -1.35 -21.61 3.27
C ILE A 37 -2.66 -20.80 3.23
N ALA A 38 -2.77 -19.87 2.27
CA ALA A 38 -3.96 -19.09 1.95
C ALA A 38 -4.10 -19.01 0.43
N GLY A 39 -5.29 -18.67 -0.07
CA GLY A 39 -5.59 -18.56 -1.49
C GLY A 39 -6.45 -19.70 -2.01
N GLU A 40 -6.35 -19.98 -3.30
CA GLU A 40 -7.18 -20.98 -3.97
C GLU A 40 -6.95 -22.40 -3.46
N ALA A 41 -5.71 -22.72 -3.08
CA ALA A 41 -5.29 -24.05 -2.65
C ALA A 41 -6.03 -24.59 -1.41
N VAL A 42 -6.56 -23.71 -0.55
CA VAL A 42 -7.26 -24.10 0.69
C VAL A 42 -8.77 -23.90 0.62
N LEU A 43 -9.28 -23.38 -0.50
CA LEU A 43 -10.69 -23.02 -0.64
C LEU A 43 -11.62 -24.24 -0.55
N GLU A 44 -11.26 -25.37 -1.18
CA GLU A 44 -12.08 -26.58 -1.17
C GLU A 44 -12.15 -27.21 0.24
N GLU A 45 -11.04 -27.20 0.98
CA GLU A 45 -10.95 -27.82 2.31
C GLU A 45 -11.62 -26.98 3.39
N TYR A 46 -11.41 -25.66 3.37
CA TYR A 46 -11.85 -24.75 4.44
C TYR A 46 -13.07 -23.89 4.08
N GLY A 47 -13.54 -23.91 2.85
CA GLY A 47 -14.64 -23.04 2.38
C GLY A 47 -14.30 -21.55 2.34
N SER A 48 -13.03 -21.20 2.64
CA SER A 48 -12.53 -19.84 2.67
C SER A 48 -11.09 -19.79 2.12
N PRO A 49 -10.73 -18.78 1.31
CA PRO A 49 -9.35 -18.61 0.86
C PRO A 49 -8.44 -18.03 1.97
N LEU A 50 -9.02 -17.61 3.09
CA LEU A 50 -8.33 -17.10 4.28
C LEU A 50 -8.89 -17.82 5.52
N PRO A 51 -8.44 -19.05 5.82
CA PRO A 51 -8.84 -19.77 7.02
C PRO A 51 -8.37 -19.07 8.31
N ASP A 52 -9.09 -19.29 9.42
CA ASP A 52 -8.81 -18.64 10.71
C ASP A 52 -7.39 -18.93 11.23
N TYR A 53 -6.84 -20.12 10.99
CA TYR A 53 -5.48 -20.47 11.45
C TYR A 53 -4.39 -19.55 10.84
N VAL A 54 -4.64 -18.98 9.65
CA VAL A 54 -3.73 -18.00 9.02
C VAL A 54 -3.74 -16.70 9.82
N LEU A 55 -4.94 -16.22 10.17
CA LEU A 55 -5.10 -15.01 10.99
C LEU A 55 -4.51 -15.22 12.39
N ASP A 56 -4.73 -16.39 12.98
CA ASP A 56 -4.21 -16.74 14.31
C ASP A 56 -2.67 -16.77 14.32
N SER A 57 -2.05 -17.34 13.26
CA SER A 57 -0.60 -17.30 13.09
C SER A 57 -0.08 -15.86 13.02
N ILE A 58 -0.71 -14.99 12.21
CA ILE A 58 -0.30 -13.58 12.10
C ILE A 58 -0.49 -12.84 13.42
N LYS A 59 -1.63 -13.02 14.09
CA LYS A 59 -1.91 -12.40 15.40
C LYS A 59 -0.91 -12.81 16.47
N LYS A 60 -0.48 -14.06 16.47
CA LYS A 60 0.53 -14.60 17.38
C LYS A 60 1.93 -14.05 17.07
N ASN A 61 2.34 -14.04 15.81
CA ASN A 61 3.68 -13.68 15.40
C ASN A 61 3.86 -12.16 15.18
N LYS A 62 2.77 -11.39 15.05
CA LYS A 62 2.72 -9.94 14.81
C LYS A 62 3.18 -9.50 13.42
N ILE A 63 4.06 -10.25 12.79
CA ILE A 63 4.66 -9.96 11.49
C ILE A 63 4.39 -11.12 10.54
N ALA A 64 3.98 -10.81 9.32
CA ALA A 64 3.86 -11.76 8.24
C ALA A 64 4.56 -11.27 6.97
N ILE A 65 5.03 -12.22 6.17
CA ILE A 65 5.43 -11.98 4.78
C ILE A 65 4.52 -12.83 3.90
N LYS A 66 3.95 -12.20 2.88
CA LYS A 66 2.98 -12.82 1.99
C LYS A 66 3.43 -12.69 0.53
N GLY A 67 3.51 -13.81 -0.16
CA GLY A 67 3.59 -13.86 -1.61
C GLY A 67 2.29 -13.43 -2.29
N PRO A 68 2.27 -13.33 -3.62
CA PRO A 68 1.07 -12.95 -4.38
C PRO A 68 -0.02 -14.00 -4.24
N ILE A 69 -1.28 -13.54 -4.10
CA ILE A 69 -2.47 -14.41 -4.08
C ILE A 69 -3.39 -14.00 -5.22
N THR A 70 -3.86 -14.97 -5.99
CA THR A 70 -4.79 -14.76 -7.10
C THR A 70 -6.16 -14.36 -6.56
N THR A 71 -6.73 -13.27 -7.10
CA THR A 71 -8.12 -12.88 -6.83
C THR A 71 -8.92 -13.05 -8.13
N PRO A 72 -9.97 -13.88 -8.16
CA PRO A 72 -10.81 -14.05 -9.34
C PRO A 72 -11.51 -12.75 -9.76
N VAL A 73 -11.61 -12.51 -11.06
CA VAL A 73 -12.31 -11.34 -11.60
C VAL A 73 -13.80 -11.65 -11.79
N GLY A 74 -14.67 -10.77 -11.32
CA GLY A 74 -16.12 -10.76 -11.58
C GLY A 74 -16.94 -11.72 -10.72
N LYS A 75 -16.57 -12.99 -10.56
CA LYS A 75 -17.23 -13.99 -9.71
C LYS A 75 -16.21 -14.76 -8.90
N GLY A 76 -16.54 -15.11 -7.65
CA GLY A 76 -15.68 -15.88 -6.75
C GLY A 76 -15.61 -15.26 -5.36
N PHE A 77 -14.54 -15.53 -4.64
CA PHE A 77 -14.31 -15.01 -3.30
C PHE A 77 -13.75 -13.58 -3.30
N ARG A 78 -13.99 -12.85 -2.22
CA ARG A 78 -13.41 -11.52 -2.00
C ARG A 78 -11.89 -11.61 -1.85
N SER A 79 -11.19 -10.57 -2.28
CA SER A 79 -9.73 -10.50 -2.19
C SER A 79 -9.22 -10.82 -0.78
N VAL A 80 -8.32 -11.80 -0.69
CA VAL A 80 -7.62 -12.16 0.56
C VAL A 80 -6.86 -10.95 1.12
N ASN A 81 -6.29 -10.12 0.26
CA ASN A 81 -5.60 -8.90 0.67
C ASN A 81 -6.54 -7.93 1.40
N VAL A 82 -7.74 -7.70 0.85
CA VAL A 82 -8.74 -6.83 1.47
C VAL A 82 -9.21 -7.42 2.82
N ALA A 83 -9.42 -8.74 2.89
CA ALA A 83 -9.80 -9.42 4.11
C ALA A 83 -8.71 -9.28 5.21
N LEU A 84 -7.44 -9.53 4.87
CA LEU A 84 -6.31 -9.36 5.80
C LEU A 84 -6.22 -7.92 6.34
N ARG A 85 -6.32 -6.92 5.47
CA ARG A 85 -6.28 -5.51 5.85
C ARG A 85 -7.38 -5.15 6.84
N LYS A 86 -8.58 -5.67 6.64
CA LYS A 86 -9.74 -5.43 7.49
C LYS A 86 -9.62 -6.15 8.83
N GLU A 87 -9.35 -7.47 8.81
CA GLU A 87 -9.29 -8.30 10.02
C GLU A 87 -8.15 -7.93 10.97
N LEU A 88 -7.02 -7.49 10.42
CA LEU A 88 -5.84 -7.09 11.17
C LEU A 88 -5.73 -5.57 11.33
N LYS A 89 -6.72 -4.80 10.87
CA LYS A 89 -6.75 -3.32 10.93
C LYS A 89 -5.47 -2.69 10.36
N LEU A 90 -5.00 -3.19 9.21
CA LEU A 90 -3.79 -2.70 8.54
C LEU A 90 -4.13 -1.43 7.76
N PHE A 91 -4.10 -0.30 8.44
CA PHE A 91 -4.63 0.97 7.93
C PHE A 91 -3.70 1.71 6.97
N ALA A 92 -2.40 1.47 7.03
CA ALA A 92 -1.41 2.13 6.17
C ALA A 92 -0.77 1.11 5.22
N ASN A 93 -0.84 1.39 3.92
CA ASN A 93 -0.04 0.69 2.93
C ASN A 93 1.11 1.60 2.51
N VAL A 94 2.33 1.16 2.79
CA VAL A 94 3.58 1.90 2.55
C VAL A 94 4.28 1.29 1.35
N ARG A 95 4.54 2.09 0.32
CA ARG A 95 5.21 1.69 -0.93
C ARG A 95 6.37 2.63 -1.24
N PRO A 96 7.60 2.34 -0.79
CA PRO A 96 8.78 3.06 -1.21
C PRO A 96 9.06 2.81 -2.71
N VAL A 97 9.36 3.87 -3.42
CA VAL A 97 9.63 3.86 -4.86
C VAL A 97 11.02 4.43 -5.07
N LYS A 98 11.96 3.57 -5.45
CA LYS A 98 13.36 3.96 -5.68
C LYS A 98 13.88 3.41 -6.99
N THR A 99 14.71 4.19 -7.65
CA THR A 99 15.51 3.68 -8.78
C THR A 99 16.70 2.86 -8.25
N PHE A 100 17.00 1.77 -8.93
CA PHE A 100 18.12 0.90 -8.59
C PHE A 100 19.12 0.83 -9.74
N LYS A 101 20.39 0.94 -9.42
CA LYS A 101 21.44 0.77 -10.42
C LYS A 101 21.38 -0.62 -11.05
N GLY A 102 21.38 -0.65 -12.39
CA GLY A 102 21.28 -1.90 -13.17
C GLY A 102 19.86 -2.29 -13.56
N ILE A 103 18.83 -1.66 -13.00
CA ILE A 103 17.45 -1.79 -13.47
C ILE A 103 17.19 -0.77 -14.57
N LYS A 104 16.63 -1.22 -15.71
CA LYS A 104 16.25 -0.31 -16.80
C LYS A 104 15.07 0.54 -16.37
N SER A 105 15.29 1.82 -16.22
CA SER A 105 14.29 2.83 -15.89
C SER A 105 14.38 4.01 -16.84
N ARG A 106 13.30 4.78 -16.93
CA ARG A 106 13.27 6.05 -17.68
C ARG A 106 13.89 7.19 -16.89
N TYR A 107 13.91 7.08 -15.57
CA TYR A 107 14.35 8.10 -14.63
C TYR A 107 15.54 7.59 -13.82
N GLU A 108 16.34 8.54 -13.36
CA GLU A 108 17.43 8.32 -12.41
C GLU A 108 17.07 9.05 -11.09
N ASP A 109 17.59 8.56 -9.98
CA ASP A 109 17.52 9.21 -8.66
C ASP A 109 16.09 9.47 -8.11
N ILE A 110 15.10 8.64 -8.48
CA ILE A 110 13.81 8.66 -7.81
C ILE A 110 13.95 8.04 -6.42
N ASP A 111 13.49 8.77 -5.41
CA ASP A 111 13.35 8.31 -4.02
C ASP A 111 12.12 8.97 -3.40
N LEU A 112 10.98 8.34 -3.51
CA LEU A 112 9.72 8.80 -2.93
C LEU A 112 8.98 7.65 -2.25
N THR A 113 8.01 7.96 -1.40
CA THR A 113 7.16 6.94 -0.77
C THR A 113 5.68 7.31 -0.92
N ILE A 114 4.88 6.35 -1.39
CA ILE A 114 3.42 6.42 -1.35
C ILE A 114 2.93 5.83 -0.02
N ILE A 115 2.16 6.60 0.73
CA ILE A 115 1.42 6.15 1.92
C ILE A 115 -0.06 6.20 1.58
N ARG A 116 -0.65 5.03 1.40
CA ARG A 116 -2.01 4.80 0.98
C ARG A 116 -2.87 4.45 2.19
N GLU A 117 -3.97 5.16 2.43
CA GLU A 117 -5.01 4.69 3.33
C GLU A 117 -5.54 3.34 2.80
N ASN A 118 -5.84 2.38 3.69
CA ASN A 118 -5.97 0.99 3.28
C ASN A 118 -7.28 0.32 3.73
N THR A 119 -8.18 1.04 4.41
CA THR A 119 -9.35 0.45 5.10
C THR A 119 -10.70 0.94 4.61
N GLU A 120 -10.76 2.07 3.92
CA GLU A 120 -12.01 2.69 3.47
C GLU A 120 -11.95 3.13 2.00
N ASP A 121 -12.61 4.20 1.62
CA ASP A 121 -12.79 4.69 0.26
C ASP A 121 -13.77 3.77 -0.54
N LEU A 122 -13.59 3.61 -1.83
CA LEU A 122 -14.35 2.65 -2.66
C LEU A 122 -14.08 1.19 -2.24
N TYR A 123 -12.95 0.91 -1.61
CA TYR A 123 -12.59 -0.41 -1.07
C TYR A 123 -13.41 -0.82 0.16
N ALA A 124 -14.23 0.07 0.73
CA ALA A 124 -15.27 -0.31 1.69
C ALA A 124 -16.29 -1.29 1.08
N GLY A 125 -16.43 -1.30 -0.24
CA GLY A 125 -17.30 -2.22 -0.99
C GLY A 125 -18.79 -1.93 -0.77
N ILE A 126 -19.14 -0.66 -0.59
CA ILE A 126 -20.54 -0.23 -0.47
C ILE A 126 -21.04 0.09 -1.87
N GLU A 127 -21.79 -0.87 -2.43
CA GLU A 127 -22.29 -0.78 -3.80
C GLU A 127 -23.76 -1.15 -3.86
N HIS A 128 -24.49 -0.50 -4.77
CA HIS A 128 -25.89 -0.78 -5.03
C HIS A 128 -26.13 -0.92 -6.54
N GLN A 129 -26.89 -1.93 -6.89
CA GLN A 129 -27.39 -2.11 -8.24
C GLN A 129 -28.77 -1.46 -8.38
N ILE A 130 -28.95 -0.66 -9.42
CA ILE A 130 -30.21 0.02 -9.73
C ILE A 130 -30.82 -0.61 -10.98
N GLY A 131 -31.71 -1.57 -10.81
CA GLY A 131 -32.23 -2.39 -11.90
C GLY A 131 -31.08 -3.11 -12.65
N ASP A 132 -31.23 -3.22 -13.98
CA ASP A 132 -30.23 -3.83 -14.86
C ASP A 132 -29.37 -2.77 -15.60
N TYR A 133 -29.55 -1.49 -15.30
CA TYR A 133 -29.04 -0.41 -16.12
C TYR A 133 -28.04 0.53 -15.40
N ALA A 134 -27.92 0.44 -14.06
CA ALA A 134 -26.97 1.28 -13.34
C ALA A 134 -26.40 0.59 -12.11
N GLY A 135 -25.18 0.94 -11.75
CA GLY A 135 -24.53 0.61 -10.48
C GLY A 135 -24.00 1.88 -9.83
N GLU A 136 -24.06 1.97 -8.52
CA GLU A 136 -23.45 3.02 -7.75
C GLU A 136 -22.47 2.48 -6.71
N SER A 137 -21.37 3.18 -6.49
CA SER A 137 -20.38 2.88 -5.47
C SER A 137 -20.20 4.09 -4.56
N ILE A 138 -20.19 3.88 -3.25
CA ILE A 138 -20.03 4.95 -2.27
C ILE A 138 -18.57 5.06 -1.87
N LYS A 139 -17.98 6.24 -2.15
CA LYS A 139 -16.68 6.62 -1.62
C LYS A 139 -16.84 7.09 -0.17
N LEU A 140 -16.37 6.27 0.77
CA LEU A 140 -16.42 6.59 2.19
C LEU A 140 -15.08 7.17 2.66
N ILE A 141 -15.08 8.40 3.19
CA ILE A 141 -13.91 9.02 3.82
C ILE A 141 -14.34 9.46 5.22
N THR A 142 -13.63 8.94 6.23
CA THR A 142 -13.89 9.29 7.62
C THR A 142 -12.78 10.17 8.21
N ARG A 143 -13.12 10.93 9.25
CA ARG A 143 -12.13 11.73 9.98
C ARG A 143 -11.08 10.83 10.64
N ASP A 144 -11.51 9.76 11.29
CA ASP A 144 -10.64 8.88 12.06
C ASP A 144 -9.59 8.17 11.18
N ALA A 145 -10.00 7.65 10.02
CA ALA A 145 -9.08 7.03 9.07
C ALA A 145 -8.13 8.06 8.44
N SER A 146 -8.65 9.26 8.11
CA SER A 146 -7.84 10.35 7.57
C SER A 146 -6.82 10.86 8.61
N ASP A 147 -7.21 11.04 9.88
CA ASP A 147 -6.32 11.44 10.97
C ASP A 147 -5.19 10.43 11.15
N ARG A 148 -5.55 9.15 11.27
CA ARG A 148 -4.61 8.06 11.48
C ARG A 148 -3.59 7.92 10.36
N ILE A 149 -4.02 7.99 9.10
CA ILE A 149 -3.09 7.83 7.98
C ILE A 149 -2.16 9.03 7.80
N VAL A 150 -2.66 10.25 8.04
CA VAL A 150 -1.83 11.46 7.96
C VAL A 150 -0.85 11.52 9.13
N ASP A 151 -1.26 11.16 10.35
CA ASP A 151 -0.36 11.08 11.50
C ASP A 151 0.78 10.07 11.28
N PHE A 152 0.43 8.91 10.73
CA PHE A 152 1.42 7.91 10.31
C PHE A 152 2.39 8.48 9.26
N ALA A 153 1.88 9.18 8.24
CA ALA A 153 2.71 9.77 7.19
C ALA A 153 3.66 10.86 7.73
N CYS A 154 3.19 11.67 8.68
CA CYS A 154 4.03 12.67 9.35
C CYS A 154 5.19 12.04 10.12
N LYS A 155 4.91 10.94 10.85
CA LYS A 155 5.95 10.18 11.58
C LYS A 155 6.93 9.54 10.60
N TYR A 156 6.42 8.84 9.59
CA TYR A 156 7.23 8.20 8.56
C TYR A 156 8.18 9.18 7.86
N LEU A 157 7.68 10.35 7.49
CA LEU A 157 8.47 11.39 6.86
C LEU A 157 9.66 11.81 7.75
N LYS A 158 9.41 12.07 9.05
CA LYS A 158 10.45 12.47 10.01
C LYS A 158 11.46 11.36 10.26
N ASP A 159 10.98 10.13 10.47
CA ASP A 159 11.83 8.97 10.81
C ASP A 159 12.76 8.59 9.64
N ASN A 160 12.36 8.89 8.41
CA ASN A 160 13.17 8.62 7.21
C ASN A 160 13.92 9.83 6.68
N GLY A 161 13.84 10.99 7.34
CA GLY A 161 14.60 12.20 6.99
C GLY A 161 14.12 12.90 5.72
N TYR A 162 12.89 12.63 5.28
CA TYR A 162 12.25 13.33 4.17
C TYR A 162 11.80 14.74 4.58
N LYS A 163 11.60 15.62 3.61
CA LYS A 163 11.27 17.03 3.87
C LYS A 163 9.87 17.44 3.44
N ARG A 164 9.34 16.82 2.38
CA ARG A 164 8.06 17.21 1.78
C ARG A 164 6.99 16.16 2.02
N LEU A 165 5.89 16.55 2.68
CA LEU A 165 4.67 15.77 2.82
C LEU A 165 3.61 16.31 1.88
N THR A 166 3.19 15.54 0.89
CA THR A 166 2.16 15.94 -0.08
C THR A 166 0.85 15.19 0.12
N GLY A 167 -0.22 15.91 0.45
CA GLY A 167 -1.58 15.37 0.50
C GLY A 167 -2.22 15.30 -0.89
N VAL A 168 -2.62 14.11 -1.34
CA VAL A 168 -3.25 13.94 -2.65
C VAL A 168 -4.75 13.74 -2.51
N HIS A 169 -5.54 14.52 -3.26
CA HIS A 169 -7.00 14.56 -3.13
C HIS A 169 -7.69 14.98 -4.44
N LYS A 170 -9.03 14.97 -4.45
CA LYS A 170 -9.88 15.55 -5.54
C LYS A 170 -10.96 16.49 -4.97
N ALA A 171 -10.62 17.29 -3.97
CA ALA A 171 -11.56 18.16 -3.24
C ALA A 171 -12.17 19.27 -4.08
N ASN A 172 -11.62 19.58 -5.26
CA ASN A 172 -12.25 20.49 -6.22
C ASN A 172 -13.56 19.93 -6.81
N ILE A 173 -13.72 18.59 -6.83
CA ILE A 173 -14.94 17.88 -7.26
C ILE A 173 -15.66 17.29 -6.05
N MET A 174 -15.00 16.46 -5.26
CA MET A 174 -15.59 15.81 -4.08
C MET A 174 -15.36 16.65 -2.83
N LYS A 175 -16.14 17.76 -2.74
CA LYS A 175 -15.97 18.79 -1.71
C LYS A 175 -16.26 18.31 -0.29
N ILE A 176 -17.06 17.27 -0.12
CA ILE A 176 -17.42 16.72 1.19
C ILE A 176 -16.41 15.65 1.58
N SER A 177 -16.27 14.56 0.83
CA SER A 177 -15.40 13.43 1.18
C SER A 177 -13.91 13.80 1.10
N ASP A 178 -13.42 14.18 -0.08
CA ASP A 178 -12.01 14.57 -0.23
C ASP A 178 -11.70 15.91 0.45
N GLY A 179 -12.72 16.79 0.55
CA GLY A 179 -12.59 18.01 1.35
C GLY A 179 -12.44 17.73 2.85
N LEU A 180 -13.01 16.62 3.37
CA LEU A 180 -12.77 16.18 4.74
C LEU A 180 -11.32 15.70 4.89
N PHE A 181 -10.84 14.84 3.98
CA PHE A 181 -9.45 14.39 3.99
C PHE A 181 -8.47 15.57 3.98
N LEU A 182 -8.68 16.55 3.10
CA LEU A 182 -7.79 17.71 2.99
C LEU A 182 -7.77 18.57 4.27
N ARG A 183 -8.93 18.83 4.88
CA ARG A 183 -8.97 19.54 6.17
C ARG A 183 -8.24 18.79 7.28
N VAL A 184 -8.44 17.46 7.36
CA VAL A 184 -7.75 16.63 8.35
C VAL A 184 -6.25 16.58 8.07
N PHE A 185 -5.85 16.55 6.80
CA PHE A 185 -4.44 16.63 6.39
C PHE A 185 -3.79 17.92 6.94
N ASP A 186 -4.42 19.07 6.77
CA ASP A 186 -3.91 20.34 7.28
C ASP A 186 -3.83 20.35 8.82
N GLU A 187 -4.90 19.92 9.50
CA GLU A 187 -4.96 19.87 10.96
C GLU A 187 -3.89 18.95 11.56
N VAL A 188 -3.72 17.74 11.00
CA VAL A 188 -2.81 16.73 11.53
C VAL A 188 -1.35 17.06 11.20
N SER A 189 -1.07 17.58 10.02
CA SER A 189 0.28 18.04 9.65
C SER A 189 0.74 19.14 10.58
N SER A 190 -0.09 20.17 10.80
CA SER A 190 0.21 21.26 11.73
C SER A 190 0.39 20.77 13.18
N ARG A 191 -0.49 19.86 13.66
CA ARG A 191 -0.36 19.21 14.97
C ARG A 191 0.98 18.48 15.13
N ASN A 192 1.50 17.92 14.05
CA ASN A 192 2.81 17.28 14.01
C ASN A 192 3.97 18.26 13.78
N GLY A 193 3.74 19.59 13.76
CA GLY A 193 4.76 20.60 13.52
C GLY A 193 5.29 20.62 12.09
N ILE A 194 4.47 20.18 11.13
CA ILE A 194 4.74 20.25 9.68
C ILE A 194 3.81 21.31 9.11
N GLU A 195 4.33 22.53 8.99
CA GLU A 195 3.54 23.66 8.52
C GLU A 195 3.33 23.61 7.00
N ARG A 196 2.24 24.18 6.57
CA ARG A 196 1.92 24.33 5.16
C ARG A 196 2.89 25.30 4.49
N LEU A 197 3.37 24.94 3.31
CA LEU A 197 4.23 25.84 2.52
C LEU A 197 3.41 27.00 1.96
N GLU A 198 3.85 28.21 2.22
CA GLU A 198 3.28 29.39 1.57
C GLU A 198 3.79 29.54 0.13
N LYS A 199 2.95 30.09 -0.74
CA LYS A 199 3.27 30.25 -2.15
C LYS A 199 4.51 31.15 -2.35
N GLY A 200 5.57 30.58 -2.92
CA GLY A 200 6.82 31.30 -3.20
C GLY A 200 7.93 31.10 -2.19
N GLU A 201 7.70 30.36 -1.12
CA GLU A 201 8.78 29.93 -0.21
C GLU A 201 9.59 28.78 -0.80
N ALA A 202 10.91 28.84 -0.56
CA ALA A 202 11.84 27.72 -0.78
C ALA A 202 12.26 27.20 0.60
N PRO A 203 11.70 26.10 1.11
CA PRO A 203 11.89 25.73 2.50
C PRO A 203 13.22 25.01 2.72
N ASP A 204 13.96 25.46 3.72
CA ASP A 204 15.05 24.69 4.30
C ASP A 204 14.55 23.69 5.36
N LYS A 205 13.27 23.77 5.74
CA LYS A 205 12.61 22.96 6.78
C LYS A 205 11.62 21.94 6.19
N VAL A 206 11.19 21.02 7.00
CA VAL A 206 10.08 20.08 6.70
C VAL A 206 8.78 20.87 6.49
N TYR A 207 8.03 20.56 5.44
CA TYR A 207 6.79 21.23 5.07
C TYR A 207 5.75 20.30 4.51
N ALA A 208 4.49 20.75 4.53
CA ALA A 208 3.36 20.10 3.90
C ALA A 208 2.83 20.92 2.71
N ASP A 209 2.34 20.23 1.69
CA ASP A 209 1.55 20.81 0.61
C ASP A 209 0.48 19.83 0.14
N ASP A 210 -0.38 20.26 -0.80
CA ASP A 210 -1.37 19.39 -1.41
C ASP A 210 -1.35 19.48 -2.92
N VAL A 211 -1.89 18.43 -3.54
CA VAL A 211 -2.04 18.37 -4.98
C VAL A 211 -3.30 17.58 -5.37
N ILE A 212 -4.00 18.07 -6.41
CA ILE A 212 -5.12 17.35 -7.00
C ILE A 212 -4.59 16.11 -7.73
N VAL A 213 -5.25 14.96 -7.59
CA VAL A 213 -4.76 13.65 -8.01
C VAL A 213 -4.35 13.57 -9.49
N ASP A 214 -5.09 14.18 -10.39
CA ASP A 214 -4.74 14.24 -11.81
C ASP A 214 -3.48 15.08 -12.07
N ALA A 215 -3.32 16.19 -11.36
CA ALA A 215 -2.10 16.98 -11.38
C ALA A 215 -0.93 16.22 -10.72
N ALA A 216 -1.18 15.43 -9.66
CA ALA A 216 -0.19 14.55 -9.07
C ALA A 216 0.30 13.53 -10.10
N ALA A 217 -0.60 12.84 -10.79
CA ALA A 217 -0.26 11.87 -11.82
C ALA A 217 0.62 12.47 -12.92
N MET A 218 0.25 13.66 -13.41
CA MET A 218 1.05 14.39 -14.41
C MET A 218 2.43 14.76 -13.87
N ASN A 219 2.50 15.32 -12.66
CA ASN A 219 3.76 15.78 -12.07
C ASN A 219 4.70 14.62 -11.69
N LEU A 220 4.17 13.48 -11.28
CA LEU A 220 4.96 12.27 -11.06
C LEU A 220 5.66 11.78 -12.34
N VAL A 221 5.04 11.99 -13.51
CA VAL A 221 5.66 11.69 -14.81
C VAL A 221 6.63 12.79 -15.24
N LEU A 222 6.35 14.06 -14.95
CA LEU A 222 7.18 15.17 -15.44
C LEU A 222 8.36 15.48 -14.52
N ASN A 223 8.17 15.39 -13.21
CA ASN A 223 9.11 15.84 -12.18
C ASN A 223 8.99 14.97 -10.91
N PRO A 224 9.22 13.65 -10.99
CA PRO A 224 9.07 12.76 -9.84
C PRO A 224 9.98 13.12 -8.66
N GLU A 225 11.14 13.70 -8.95
CA GLU A 225 12.13 14.16 -7.97
C GLU A 225 11.64 15.29 -7.04
N LYS A 226 10.50 15.87 -7.35
CA LYS A 226 9.89 16.92 -6.50
C LYS A 226 9.09 16.36 -5.33
N PHE A 227 8.87 15.05 -5.29
CA PHE A 227 8.06 14.41 -4.25
C PHE A 227 8.94 13.57 -3.32
N ASP A 228 8.65 13.64 -2.03
CA ASP A 228 9.25 12.77 -1.01
C ASP A 228 8.20 11.76 -0.50
N VAL A 229 7.26 12.22 0.33
CA VAL A 229 6.19 11.38 0.88
C VAL A 229 4.84 11.90 0.39
N LEU A 230 4.07 11.03 -0.25
CA LEU A 230 2.70 11.32 -0.68
C LEU A 230 1.72 10.50 0.17
N VAL A 231 0.73 11.17 0.77
CA VAL A 231 -0.34 10.51 1.53
C VAL A 231 -1.68 10.76 0.88
N MET A 232 -2.53 9.72 0.81
CA MET A 232 -3.76 9.80 0.04
C MET A 232 -4.80 8.75 0.42
N PRO A 233 -6.09 8.98 0.07
CA PRO A 233 -7.14 7.98 0.10
C PRO A 233 -6.80 6.72 -0.70
N ASN A 234 -7.50 5.65 -0.40
CA ASN A 234 -7.20 4.28 -0.85
C ASN A 234 -7.08 4.14 -2.38
N LEU A 235 -8.10 4.53 -3.12
CA LEU A 235 -8.10 4.36 -4.58
C LEU A 235 -6.97 5.13 -5.27
N TYR A 236 -6.71 6.36 -4.84
CA TYR A 236 -5.62 7.15 -5.43
C TYR A 236 -4.26 6.52 -5.14
N GLY A 237 -4.08 5.98 -3.92
CA GLY A 237 -2.87 5.27 -3.54
C GLY A 237 -2.64 4.01 -4.37
N ASP A 238 -3.69 3.30 -4.74
CA ASP A 238 -3.58 2.15 -5.64
C ASP A 238 -3.08 2.56 -7.02
N ILE A 239 -3.76 3.52 -7.63
CA ILE A 239 -3.45 3.97 -8.99
C ILE A 239 -2.06 4.62 -9.07
N LEU A 240 -1.76 5.56 -8.16
CA LEU A 240 -0.51 6.31 -8.23
C LEU A 240 0.71 5.47 -7.84
N SER A 241 0.57 4.48 -6.97
CA SER A 241 1.70 3.60 -6.66
C SER A 241 2.08 2.70 -7.83
N ASP A 242 1.11 2.22 -8.61
CA ASP A 242 1.38 1.44 -9.81
C ASP A 242 1.98 2.31 -10.93
N LEU A 243 1.50 3.56 -11.06
CA LEU A 243 2.15 4.54 -11.94
C LEU A 243 3.61 4.75 -11.51
N CYS A 244 3.89 4.96 -10.23
CA CYS A 244 5.24 5.14 -9.71
C CYS A 244 6.12 3.89 -9.93
N ALA A 245 5.56 2.68 -9.81
CA ALA A 245 6.27 1.46 -10.13
C ALA A 245 6.76 1.46 -11.59
N GLY A 246 5.91 1.93 -12.51
CA GLY A 246 6.27 2.11 -13.92
C GLY A 246 7.43 3.09 -14.13
N LEU A 247 7.58 4.11 -13.29
CA LEU A 247 8.66 5.09 -13.39
C LEU A 247 10.04 4.50 -13.08
N VAL A 248 10.12 3.49 -12.21
CA VAL A 248 11.38 2.92 -11.71
C VAL A 248 11.73 1.54 -12.29
N GLY A 249 10.90 0.99 -13.18
CA GLY A 249 11.19 -0.25 -13.90
C GLY A 249 10.16 -1.36 -13.73
N GLY A 250 9.10 -1.15 -12.96
CA GLY A 250 7.95 -2.06 -12.86
C GLY A 250 7.65 -2.55 -11.45
N LEU A 251 6.54 -3.29 -11.34
CA LEU A 251 5.99 -3.77 -10.05
C LEU A 251 6.92 -4.74 -9.31
N GLY A 252 7.79 -5.45 -10.03
CA GLY A 252 8.67 -6.47 -9.45
C GLY A 252 9.75 -5.95 -8.50
N ILE A 253 10.00 -4.63 -8.48
CA ILE A 253 11.03 -4.01 -7.65
C ILE A 253 10.45 -3.10 -6.54
N ILE A 254 9.15 -3.00 -6.46
CA ILE A 254 8.48 -2.18 -5.43
C ILE A 254 8.10 -3.05 -4.23
N PRO A 255 8.65 -2.77 -3.03
CA PRO A 255 8.19 -3.39 -1.81
C PRO A 255 6.87 -2.78 -1.35
N SER A 256 6.09 -3.54 -0.59
CA SER A 256 4.87 -3.07 0.05
C SER A 256 4.77 -3.58 1.48
N ALA A 257 4.39 -2.69 2.40
CA ALA A 257 4.07 -3.05 3.76
C ALA A 257 2.67 -2.57 4.12
N ASN A 258 1.84 -3.47 4.62
CA ASN A 258 0.55 -3.12 5.22
C ASN A 258 0.75 -3.06 6.73
N ILE A 259 0.57 -1.90 7.32
CA ILE A 259 0.88 -1.59 8.72
C ILE A 259 -0.41 -1.28 9.50
N GLY A 260 -0.56 -1.93 10.63
CA GLY A 260 -1.55 -1.64 11.65
C GLY A 260 -0.89 -1.19 12.96
N GLU A 261 -1.68 -1.04 14.01
CA GLU A 261 -1.13 -0.74 15.34
C GLU A 261 -0.37 -1.93 15.93
N ASP A 262 -0.90 -3.15 15.75
CA ASP A 262 -0.37 -4.37 16.35
C ASP A 262 0.32 -5.30 15.36
N TYR A 263 0.05 -5.18 14.06
CA TYR A 263 0.42 -6.14 13.03
C TYR A 263 1.02 -5.47 11.80
N ALA A 264 1.92 -6.19 11.14
CA ALA A 264 2.47 -5.80 9.85
C ALA A 264 2.49 -7.00 8.89
N VAL A 265 2.04 -6.77 7.66
CA VAL A 265 2.09 -7.76 6.58
C VAL A 265 2.86 -7.16 5.41
N PHE A 266 4.02 -7.70 5.14
CA PHE A 266 4.86 -7.34 4.00
C PHE A 266 4.47 -8.19 2.80
N GLU A 267 4.37 -7.57 1.63
CA GLU A 267 3.98 -8.27 0.41
C GLU A 267 4.64 -7.68 -0.83
N ALA A 268 4.73 -8.49 -1.90
CA ALA A 268 5.03 -7.99 -3.22
C ALA A 268 3.81 -7.25 -3.79
N VAL A 269 4.03 -6.21 -4.58
CA VAL A 269 2.95 -5.44 -5.23
C VAL A 269 2.39 -6.19 -6.45
N HIS A 270 3.24 -6.98 -7.14
CA HIS A 270 2.84 -7.75 -8.32
C HIS A 270 1.86 -8.89 -8.01
N GLY A 271 1.12 -9.32 -9.01
CA GLY A 271 0.22 -10.48 -8.95
C GLY A 271 0.94 -11.84 -9.02
N SER A 272 0.17 -12.91 -9.03
CA SER A 272 0.65 -14.30 -9.02
C SER A 272 1.27 -14.79 -10.33
N ALA A 273 1.04 -14.08 -11.45
CA ALA A 273 1.59 -14.38 -12.79
C ALA A 273 1.67 -15.88 -13.14
N PRO A 274 0.56 -16.63 -13.10
CA PRO A 274 0.56 -18.09 -13.19
C PRO A 274 1.15 -18.60 -14.51
N GLN A 275 1.12 -17.78 -15.58
CA GLN A 275 1.63 -18.13 -16.90
C GLN A 275 3.16 -18.30 -16.95
N ILE A 276 3.90 -17.79 -15.97
CA ILE A 276 5.37 -17.90 -15.90
C ILE A 276 5.84 -18.66 -14.64
N ALA A 277 4.92 -19.18 -13.82
CA ALA A 277 5.24 -19.95 -12.63
C ALA A 277 6.01 -21.25 -13.01
N GLY A 278 7.04 -21.57 -12.23
CA GLY A 278 7.89 -22.74 -12.44
C GLY A 278 8.91 -22.61 -13.57
N GLN A 279 9.03 -21.45 -14.20
CA GLN A 279 9.98 -21.24 -15.31
C GLN A 279 11.33 -20.69 -14.86
N GLY A 280 11.43 -20.18 -13.64
CA GLY A 280 12.69 -19.65 -13.08
C GLY A 280 13.19 -18.37 -13.77
N ILE A 281 12.26 -17.54 -14.25
CA ILE A 281 12.55 -16.30 -15.00
C ILE A 281 12.14 -15.07 -14.19
#